data_dbe134992912f9d525929f5707700edc
#
_entry.id   dbe134992912f9d525929f5707700edc
#
_cell.length_a   1.000
_cell.length_b   1.000
_cell.length_c   1.000
_cell.angle_alpha   90.00
_cell.angle_beta   90.00
_cell.angle_gamma   90.00
#
_symmetry.space_group_name_H-M   'P 1'
#
loop_
_entity.id
_entity.type
_entity.pdbx_description
1 polymer ?
#
loop_
_entity_poly.entity_id
_entity_poly.type
_entity_poly.pdbx_seq_one_letter_code
_entity_poly.pdbx_strand_id
1 'polypeptide(L)'
;MTDIDPVDPDPFIRGILDGNRRIIAKTITMIESRLVSHQQAAFNIVEQLLPKTGNSLRLGITGIPGVGKSTFIENIGVFLTNKGHNVAVLAVDPSSRRSGGSI
;
A
#
# COMPACT_ATOMS: atom_id res chain seq x y z
N MET A 1 7.72 13.09 -20.09
CA MET A 1 7.74 12.29 -20.25
C MET A 1 7.71 11.45 -19.43
N THR A 2 7.48 10.80 -19.41
CA THR A 2 7.49 10.03 -18.59
C THR A 2 8.49 9.23 -18.74
N ASP A 3 9.32 9.30 -17.99
CA ASP A 3 10.36 8.58 -18.11
C ASP A 3 10.09 7.19 -17.87
N ILE A 4 9.08 6.79 -17.34
CA ILE A 4 8.80 5.44 -17.09
C ILE A 4 7.79 4.98 -18.04
N ASP A 5 8.12 3.99 -18.81
CA ASP A 5 7.21 3.42 -19.74
C ASP A 5 6.20 2.61 -18.96
N PRO A 6 4.96 3.03 -18.89
CA PRO A 6 3.98 2.31 -18.11
C PRO A 6 3.67 0.92 -18.65
N VAL A 7 4.14 0.63 -19.85
CA VAL A 7 3.88 -0.67 -20.43
C VAL A 7 4.81 -1.72 -19.87
N ASP A 8 5.98 -1.33 -19.36
CA ASP A 8 6.93 -2.29 -18.85
C ASP A 8 6.82 -2.39 -17.34
N PRO A 9 6.24 -3.46 -16.82
CA PRO A 9 6.08 -3.59 -15.37
C PRO A 9 7.33 -4.04 -14.63
N ASP A 10 8.34 -4.55 -15.34
CA ASP A 10 9.48 -5.16 -14.67
C ASP A 10 10.22 -4.29 -13.68
N PRO A 11 10.55 -3.05 -13.98
CA PRO A 11 11.25 -2.24 -13.00
C PRO A 11 10.42 -2.00 -11.74
N PHE A 12 9.09 -1.91 -11.90
CA PHE A 12 8.23 -1.73 -10.75
C PHE A 12 8.18 -2.99 -9.91
N ILE A 13 8.03 -4.14 -10.54
CA ILE A 13 7.97 -5.38 -9.81
C ILE A 13 9.25 -5.62 -9.04
N ARG A 14 10.38 -5.37 -9.69
CA ARG A 14 11.65 -5.57 -9.04
C ARG A 14 11.82 -4.62 -7.86
N GLY A 15 11.46 -3.36 -8.03
CA GLY A 15 11.57 -2.39 -6.95
C GLY A 15 10.65 -2.73 -5.79
N ILE A 16 9.44 -3.20 -6.08
CA ILE A 16 8.50 -3.55 -5.03
C ILE A 16 9.02 -4.74 -4.24
N LEU A 17 9.51 -5.75 -4.92
CA LEU A 17 10.02 -6.94 -4.23
C LEU A 17 11.27 -6.63 -3.42
N ASP A 18 12.02 -5.61 -3.83
CA ASP A 18 13.19 -5.19 -3.09
C ASP A 18 12.83 -4.25 -1.93
N GLY A 19 11.58 -3.90 -1.78
CA GLY A 19 11.19 -2.98 -0.72
C GLY A 19 11.55 -1.54 -0.99
N ASN A 20 11.71 -1.17 -2.25
CA ASN A 20 12.06 0.20 -2.60
C ASN A 20 10.85 1.09 -2.42
N ARG A 21 10.89 1.94 -1.39
CA ARG A 21 9.75 2.77 -1.04
C ARG A 21 9.32 3.72 -2.13
N ARG A 22 10.29 4.24 -2.87
CA ARG A 22 9.95 5.17 -3.92
C ARG A 22 9.15 4.48 -5.02
N ILE A 23 9.55 3.27 -5.38
CA ILE A 23 8.85 2.51 -6.41
C ILE A 23 7.47 2.09 -5.90
N ILE A 24 7.38 1.69 -4.64
CA ILE A 24 6.11 1.31 -4.06
C ILE A 24 5.15 2.50 -4.08
N ALA A 25 5.63 3.67 -3.67
CA ALA A 25 4.79 4.86 -3.65
C ALA A 25 4.34 5.24 -5.06
N LYS A 26 5.24 5.14 -6.03
CA LYS A 26 4.90 5.46 -7.38
C LYS A 26 3.85 4.49 -7.94
N THR A 27 3.96 3.22 -7.59
CA THR A 27 3.00 2.23 -8.02
C THR A 27 1.63 2.51 -7.41
N ILE A 28 1.58 2.88 -6.15
CA ILE A 28 0.32 3.21 -5.51
C ILE A 28 -0.32 4.41 -6.21
N THR A 29 0.47 5.40 -6.56
CA THR A 29 -0.04 6.56 -7.28
C THR A 29 -0.64 6.14 -8.61
N MET A 30 -0.01 5.21 -9.30
CA MET A 30 -0.55 4.72 -10.57
C MET A 30 -1.85 3.95 -10.36
N ILE A 31 -1.93 3.17 -9.30
CA ILE A 31 -3.15 2.42 -9.00
C ILE A 31 -4.31 3.38 -8.78
N GLU A 32 -4.04 4.51 -8.15
CA GLU A 32 -5.09 5.47 -7.84
C GLU A 32 -5.34 6.48 -8.95
N SER A 33 -4.59 6.41 -10.02
CA SER A 33 -4.72 7.35 -11.11
C SER A 33 -5.98 7.07 -11.92
N ARG A 34 -6.52 8.11 -12.52
CA ARG A 34 -7.68 7.94 -13.38
C ARG A 34 -7.30 7.79 -14.85
N LEU A 35 -6.02 7.92 -15.15
CA LEU A 35 -5.58 7.75 -16.53
C LEU A 35 -5.61 6.28 -16.90
N VAL A 36 -6.17 5.98 -18.06
CA VAL A 36 -6.30 4.58 -18.48
C VAL A 36 -4.95 3.92 -18.62
N SER A 37 -3.95 4.64 -19.14
CA SER A 37 -2.63 4.05 -19.30
C SER A 37 -2.02 3.69 -17.95
N HIS A 38 -2.26 4.51 -16.93
CA HIS A 38 -1.76 4.20 -15.60
C HIS A 38 -2.49 3.00 -15.02
N GLN A 39 -3.78 2.93 -15.23
CA GLN A 39 -4.56 1.81 -14.70
C GLN A 39 -4.16 0.50 -15.33
N GLN A 40 -3.87 0.50 -16.63
CA GLN A 40 -3.44 -0.71 -17.28
C GLN A 40 -2.07 -1.15 -16.80
N ALA A 41 -1.16 -0.20 -16.63
CA ALA A 41 0.17 -0.51 -16.13
C ALA A 41 0.08 -1.04 -14.70
N ALA A 42 -0.74 -0.41 -13.86
CA ALA A 42 -0.90 -0.86 -12.48
C ALA A 42 -1.51 -2.25 -12.43
N PHE A 43 -2.47 -2.53 -13.29
CA PHE A 43 -3.08 -3.84 -13.32
C PHE A 43 -2.06 -4.92 -13.68
N ASN A 44 -1.21 -4.64 -14.67
CA ASN A 44 -0.18 -5.59 -15.04
C ASN A 44 0.81 -5.84 -13.93
N ILE A 45 1.18 -4.79 -13.19
CA ILE A 45 2.10 -4.94 -12.08
C ILE A 45 1.47 -5.79 -10.98
N VAL A 46 0.22 -5.49 -10.62
CA VAL A 46 -0.45 -6.22 -9.55
C VAL A 46 -0.66 -7.67 -9.97
N GLU A 47 -1.03 -7.90 -11.21
CA GLU A 47 -1.26 -9.26 -11.66
C GLU A 47 -0.02 -10.13 -11.53
N GLN A 48 1.14 -9.56 -11.85
CA GLN A 48 2.36 -10.32 -11.76
C GLN A 48 2.85 -10.48 -10.33
N LEU A 49 2.39 -9.61 -9.42
CA LEU A 49 2.78 -9.74 -8.03
C LEU A 49 1.89 -10.69 -7.25
N LEU A 50 0.68 -10.96 -7.75
CA LEU A 50 -0.26 -11.80 -7.00
C LEU A 50 0.31 -13.15 -6.55
N PRO A 51 1.06 -13.86 -7.38
CA PRO A 51 1.59 -15.14 -6.92
C PRO A 51 2.57 -15.01 -5.76
N LYS A 52 3.10 -13.80 -5.55
CA LYS A 52 4.07 -13.59 -4.50
C LYS A 52 3.46 -12.95 -3.27
N THR A 53 2.13 -12.81 -3.23
CA THR A 53 1.47 -12.18 -2.09
C THR A 53 0.91 -13.26 -1.18
N GLY A 54 0.31 -12.82 -0.10
CA GLY A 54 -0.37 -13.76 0.80
C GLY A 54 0.47 -14.27 1.95
N ASN A 55 1.74 -13.88 1.98
CA ASN A 55 2.60 -14.34 3.06
C ASN A 55 2.64 -13.41 4.25
N SER A 56 1.95 -12.30 4.19
CA SER A 56 1.99 -11.36 5.29
C SER A 56 0.89 -11.66 6.29
N LEU A 57 1.14 -11.28 7.52
CA LEU A 57 0.14 -11.39 8.57
C LEU A 57 -0.62 -10.08 8.60
N ARG A 58 -1.94 -10.17 8.63
CA ARG A 58 -2.77 -8.98 8.68
C ARG A 58 -3.44 -8.91 10.02
N LEU A 59 -3.23 -7.79 10.72
CA LEU A 59 -3.83 -7.58 12.03
C LEU A 59 -4.85 -6.47 11.94
N GLY A 60 -6.05 -6.74 12.43
CA GLY A 60 -7.06 -5.71 12.52
C GLY A 60 -7.05 -5.12 13.93
N ILE A 61 -6.93 -3.80 14.00
CA ILE A 61 -6.93 -3.12 15.28
C ILE A 61 -8.13 -2.20 15.31
N THR A 62 -9.03 -2.43 16.25
CA THR A 62 -10.22 -1.63 16.36
C THR A 62 -10.28 -1.03 17.75
N GLY A 63 -11.12 -0.05 17.91
CA GLY A 63 -11.27 0.58 19.20
C GLY A 63 -11.92 1.92 19.06
N ILE A 64 -12.37 2.43 20.18
CA ILE A 64 -12.97 3.74 20.21
C ILE A 64 -11.87 4.78 20.08
N PRO A 65 -12.09 5.82 19.29
CA PRO A 65 -11.07 6.85 19.15
C PRO A 65 -10.73 7.45 20.51
N GLY A 66 -9.48 7.72 20.72
CA GLY A 66 -9.05 8.34 21.96
C GLY A 66 -8.63 7.41 23.05
N VAL A 67 -8.68 6.10 22.83
CA VAL A 67 -8.29 5.16 23.88
C VAL A 67 -6.88 4.63 23.69
N GLY A 68 -6.06 5.35 22.96
CA GLY A 68 -4.66 4.93 22.81
C GLY A 68 -4.39 4.00 21.64
N LYS A 69 -5.37 3.85 20.77
CA LYS A 69 -5.20 2.93 19.63
C LYS A 69 -4.04 3.37 18.71
N SER A 70 -3.94 4.66 18.42
CA SER A 70 -2.88 5.15 17.56
C SER A 70 -1.51 4.95 18.20
N THR A 71 -1.41 5.16 19.50
CA THR A 71 -0.16 4.95 20.21
C THR A 71 0.23 3.48 20.16
N PHE A 72 -0.74 2.60 20.32
CA PHE A 72 -0.45 1.18 20.25
C PHE A 72 0.06 0.78 18.87
N ILE A 73 -0.60 1.29 17.81
CA ILE A 73 -0.18 0.98 16.45
C ILE A 73 1.24 1.47 16.22
N GLU A 74 1.54 2.68 16.69
CA GLU A 74 2.85 3.23 16.51
C GLU A 74 3.92 2.41 17.23
N ASN A 75 3.66 2.03 18.45
CA ASN A 75 4.61 1.27 19.24
C ASN A 75 4.85 -0.11 18.66
N ILE A 76 3.81 -0.80 18.22
CA ILE A 76 4.01 -2.13 17.68
C ILE A 76 4.69 -2.04 16.32
N GLY A 77 4.44 -0.98 15.56
CA GLY A 77 5.12 -0.77 14.29
C GLY A 77 6.62 -0.61 14.48
N VAL A 78 7.02 0.21 15.46
CA VAL A 78 8.42 0.40 15.75
C VAL A 78 9.05 -0.91 16.24
N PHE A 79 8.34 -1.62 17.10
CA PHE A 79 8.84 -2.88 17.63
C PHE A 79 9.11 -3.88 16.50
N LEU A 80 8.17 -3.99 15.58
CA LEU A 80 8.31 -4.96 14.50
C LEU A 80 9.36 -4.54 13.48
N THR A 81 9.46 -3.25 13.17
CA THR A 81 10.47 -2.83 12.22
C THR A 81 11.85 -2.98 12.82
N ASN A 82 12.00 -2.80 14.13
CA ASN A 82 13.28 -3.01 14.76
C ASN A 82 13.70 -4.47 14.72
N LYS A 83 12.73 -5.37 14.54
CA LYS A 83 13.05 -6.78 14.40
C LYS A 83 13.25 -7.19 12.95
N GLY A 84 13.25 -6.25 12.05
CA GLY A 84 13.52 -6.55 10.65
C GLY A 84 12.28 -6.82 9.80
N HIS A 85 11.09 -6.63 10.35
CA HIS A 85 9.88 -6.84 9.57
C HIS A 85 9.50 -5.58 8.81
N ASN A 86 8.85 -5.76 7.68
CA ASN A 86 8.29 -4.66 6.93
C ASN A 86 6.84 -4.51 7.35
N VAL A 87 6.46 -3.29 7.68
CA VAL A 87 5.15 -3.03 8.25
C VAL A 87 4.46 -1.96 7.42
N ALA A 88 3.20 -2.17 7.13
CA ALA A 88 2.37 -1.16 6.47
C ALA A 88 1.12 -0.97 7.31
N VAL A 89 0.69 0.26 7.45
CA VAL A 89 -0.52 0.58 8.18
C VAL A 89 -1.54 1.10 7.20
N LEU A 90 -2.70 0.45 7.16
CA LEU A 90 -3.78 0.88 6.30
C LEU A 90 -4.89 1.38 7.20
N ALA A 91 -5.14 2.68 7.13
CA ALA A 91 -6.16 3.28 7.96
C ALA A 91 -7.48 3.24 7.21
N VAL A 92 -8.51 2.75 7.89
CA VAL A 92 -9.83 2.74 7.31
C VAL A 92 -10.66 3.70 8.13
N ASP A 93 -11.11 4.75 7.50
CA ASP A 93 -11.89 5.76 8.17
C ASP A 93 -13.37 5.49 7.90
N PRO A 94 -14.09 5.00 8.88
CA PRO A 94 -15.50 4.67 8.63
C PRO A 94 -16.35 5.88 8.29
N SER A 95 -15.92 7.08 8.66
CA SER A 95 -16.72 8.25 8.36
C SER A 95 -16.60 8.69 6.92
N SER A 96 -15.57 8.26 6.24
CA SER A 96 -15.38 8.70 4.86
C SER A 96 -16.37 8.05 3.92
N ARG A 97 -17.08 7.04 4.38
CA ARG A 97 -18.00 6.44 3.50
C ARG A 97 -19.26 7.09 3.42
N ARG A 98 -19.58 7.98 4.35
CA ARG A 98 -20.82 8.49 4.28
C ARG A 98 -20.98 9.42 3.31
N SER A 99 -20.11 10.06 2.98
CA SER A 99 -20.37 11.02 2.06
C SER A 99 -20.21 10.46 0.86
N GLY A 100 -20.40 9.75 0.79
CA GLY A 100 -20.18 9.33 -0.19
C GLY A 100 -19.26 8.93 -0.28
N GLY A 101 -19.34 9.14 0.34
CA GLY A 101 -18.73 8.98 0.59
C GLY A 101 -18.34 9.34 1.30
N SER A 102 -18.32 9.66 1.84
CA SER A 102 -17.96 9.92 2.46
C SER A 102 -17.85 10.17 2.72
N ILE A 103 -17.98 10.44 2.75
CA ILE A 103 -17.92 10.50 2.84
C ILE A 103 -18.05 10.59 2.59
#